data_f5110b4206b7a49d7a3290d816296f2b
#
_entry.id   f5110b4206b7a49d7a3290d816296f2b
#
_cell.length_a   1.000
_cell.length_b   1.000
_cell.length_c   1.000
_cell.angle_alpha   90.00
_cell.angle_beta   90.00
_cell.angle_gamma   90.00
#
_symmetry.space_group_name_H-M   'P 1'
#
loop_
_entity.id
_entity.type
_entity.pdbx_description
1 polymer ?
#
loop_
_entity_poly.entity_id
_entity_poly.type
_entity_poly.pdbx_seq_one_letter_code
_entity_poly.pdbx_strand_id
1 'polypeptide(L)'
;MEILTVKNNKMDYSTFKKIIILLFPTKYKITFITVFSLDFIGLLLGLFIRDFSFFVIVSVILLLEVKIHLAVSRTVLKQLMNQQIERYNKDVIYFDLYFDEDKLYSKVDSSPNKAPIKYKDLKKINETNDIVFFLSNAGFKTYFEKKNASNEDIERLHAFFDKQNIPWRKSIL
;
A
#
# COMPACT_ATOMS: atom_id res chain seq x y z
N MET A 1 -0.27 22.92 16.45
CA MET A 1 -1.45 23.45 15.72
C MET A 1 -1.87 22.42 14.67
N GLU A 2 -3.16 22.15 14.55
CA GLU A 2 -3.66 21.21 13.54
C GLU A 2 -3.54 21.83 12.14
N ILE A 3 -2.93 21.11 11.20
CA ILE A 3 -2.75 21.55 9.81
C ILE A 3 -3.93 21.11 8.96
N LEU A 4 -4.36 19.86 9.17
CA LEU A 4 -5.44 19.23 8.41
C LEU A 4 -6.02 18.04 9.17
N THR A 5 -7.32 17.83 9.02
CA THR A 5 -7.99 16.59 9.44
C THR A 5 -8.71 15.96 8.26
N VAL A 6 -8.38 14.71 7.95
CA VAL A 6 -9.09 13.91 6.94
C VAL A 6 -10.00 12.92 7.65
N LYS A 7 -11.32 13.17 7.56
CA LYS A 7 -12.36 12.42 8.28
C LYS A 7 -12.89 11.24 7.46
N ASN A 8 -13.56 10.33 8.16
CA ASN A 8 -14.32 9.21 7.55
C ASN A 8 -13.50 8.29 6.63
N ASN A 9 -12.22 8.10 6.94
CA ASN A 9 -11.44 7.10 6.22
C ASN A 9 -11.94 5.71 6.59
N LYS A 10 -12.02 4.83 5.59
CA LYS A 10 -12.59 3.51 5.76
C LYS A 10 -11.50 2.45 5.76
N MET A 11 -11.58 1.53 6.72
CA MET A 11 -10.73 0.35 6.81
C MET A 11 -11.61 -0.88 6.65
N ASP A 12 -11.59 -1.49 5.48
CA ASP A 12 -12.36 -2.68 5.13
C ASP A 12 -11.59 -3.51 4.07
N TYR A 13 -12.19 -4.63 3.67
CA TYR A 13 -11.61 -5.53 2.67
C TYR A 13 -11.32 -4.81 1.34
N SER A 14 -12.22 -3.94 0.87
CA SER A 14 -12.05 -3.24 -0.42
C SER A 14 -10.87 -2.28 -0.38
N THR A 15 -10.70 -1.57 0.72
CA THR A 15 -9.59 -0.64 0.92
C THR A 15 -8.26 -1.39 1.08
N PHE A 16 -8.24 -2.49 1.86
CA PHE A 16 -7.04 -3.33 1.95
C PHE A 16 -6.63 -3.92 0.60
N LYS A 17 -7.60 -4.31 -0.24
CA LYS A 17 -7.32 -4.79 -1.59
C LYS A 17 -6.64 -3.72 -2.46
N LYS A 18 -7.02 -2.45 -2.34
CA LYS A 18 -6.41 -1.34 -3.08
C LYS A 18 -4.96 -1.07 -2.64
N ILE A 19 -4.65 -1.26 -1.36
CA ILE A 19 -3.32 -0.97 -0.82
C ILE A 19 -2.43 -2.20 -0.66
N ILE A 20 -2.92 -3.41 -1.03
CA ILE A 20 -2.19 -4.66 -0.78
C ILE A 20 -0.77 -4.64 -1.34
N ILE A 21 -0.59 -4.10 -2.54
CA ILE A 21 0.74 -3.99 -3.17
C ILE A 21 1.66 -3.07 -2.36
N LEU A 22 1.12 -2.00 -1.75
CA LEU A 22 1.89 -1.10 -0.90
C LEU A 22 2.29 -1.76 0.43
N LEU A 23 1.51 -2.75 0.89
CA LEU A 23 1.74 -3.48 2.14
C LEU A 23 2.84 -4.52 2.03
N PHE A 24 3.15 -5.03 0.84
CA PHE A 24 4.21 -6.02 0.66
C PHE A 24 5.60 -5.43 0.96
N PRO A 25 6.51 -6.22 1.58
CA PRO A 25 7.91 -5.82 1.76
C PRO A 25 8.58 -5.50 0.42
N THR A 26 9.46 -4.50 0.41
CA THR A 26 10.19 -4.11 -0.81
C THR A 26 10.97 -5.27 -1.41
N LYS A 27 11.61 -6.10 -0.58
CA LYS A 27 12.33 -7.29 -1.02
C LYS A 27 11.43 -8.24 -1.82
N TYR A 28 10.23 -8.55 -1.30
CA TYR A 28 9.26 -9.40 -2.00
C TYR A 28 8.89 -8.83 -3.38
N LYS A 29 8.62 -7.53 -3.46
CA LYS A 29 8.27 -6.87 -4.73
C LYS A 29 9.40 -6.97 -5.75
N ILE A 30 10.63 -6.68 -5.33
CA ILE A 30 11.80 -6.75 -6.19
C ILE A 30 11.99 -8.19 -6.69
N THR A 31 11.98 -9.18 -5.78
CA THR A 31 12.13 -10.59 -6.15
C THR A 31 11.06 -11.02 -7.16
N PHE A 32 9.79 -10.71 -6.87
CA PHE A 32 8.70 -11.05 -7.77
C PHE A 32 8.86 -10.41 -9.16
N ILE A 33 9.15 -9.11 -9.22
CA ILE A 33 9.35 -8.41 -10.50
C ILE A 33 10.55 -8.98 -11.25
N THR A 34 11.65 -9.29 -10.56
CA THR A 34 12.86 -9.83 -11.20
C THR A 34 12.59 -11.20 -11.80
N VAL A 35 12.02 -12.13 -11.02
CA VAL A 35 11.74 -13.49 -11.49
C VAL A 35 10.73 -13.45 -12.63
N PHE A 36 9.62 -12.73 -12.47
CA PHE A 36 8.62 -12.58 -13.53
C PHE A 36 9.20 -11.99 -14.83
N SER A 37 10.12 -11.02 -14.71
CA SER A 37 10.77 -10.41 -15.88
C SER A 37 11.71 -11.40 -16.59
N LEU A 38 12.44 -12.23 -15.82
CA LEU A 38 13.31 -13.26 -16.39
C LEU A 38 12.50 -14.34 -17.14
N ASP A 39 11.39 -14.79 -16.56
CA ASP A 39 10.52 -15.76 -17.19
C ASP A 39 9.82 -15.19 -18.43
N PHE A 40 9.44 -13.90 -18.38
CA PHE A 40 8.91 -13.22 -19.55
C PHE A 40 9.92 -13.12 -20.70
N ILE A 41 11.20 -12.83 -20.40
CA ILE A 41 12.29 -12.85 -21.38
C ILE A 41 12.47 -14.27 -21.92
N GLY A 42 12.44 -15.29 -21.05
CA GLY A 42 12.49 -16.69 -21.45
C GLY A 42 11.37 -17.07 -22.43
N LEU A 43 10.15 -16.59 -22.19
CA LEU A 43 9.01 -16.78 -23.08
C LEU A 43 9.28 -16.21 -24.48
N LEU A 44 9.80 -14.97 -24.56
CA LEU A 44 10.15 -14.33 -25.83
C LEU A 44 11.26 -15.08 -26.55
N LEU A 45 12.27 -15.57 -25.82
CA LEU A 45 13.34 -16.40 -26.40
C LEU A 45 12.79 -17.71 -26.97
N GLY A 46 11.90 -18.39 -26.27
CA GLY A 46 11.24 -19.61 -26.75
C GLY A 46 10.50 -19.40 -28.07
N LEU A 47 9.83 -18.27 -28.22
CA LEU A 47 9.21 -17.88 -29.49
C LEU A 47 10.25 -17.62 -30.59
N PHE A 48 11.34 -16.94 -30.26
CA PHE A 48 12.38 -16.56 -31.22
C PHE A 48 13.12 -17.78 -31.75
N ILE A 49 13.51 -18.71 -30.89
CA ILE A 49 14.20 -19.95 -31.28
C ILE A 49 13.25 -21.01 -31.86
N ARG A 50 11.94 -20.74 -31.86
CA ARG A 50 10.87 -21.65 -32.32
C ARG A 50 10.85 -22.99 -31.57
N ASP A 51 11.30 -23.01 -30.32
CA ASP A 51 11.22 -24.20 -29.46
C ASP A 51 9.88 -24.18 -28.71
N PHE A 52 8.93 -24.93 -29.24
CA PHE A 52 7.58 -25.00 -28.68
C PHE A 52 7.55 -25.64 -27.29
N SER A 53 8.40 -26.62 -27.03
CA SER A 53 8.46 -27.27 -25.70
C SER A 53 8.95 -26.31 -24.63
N PHE A 54 10.01 -25.55 -24.92
CA PHE A 54 10.54 -24.53 -24.05
C PHE A 54 9.51 -23.42 -23.79
N PHE A 55 8.84 -22.96 -24.85
CA PHE A 55 7.76 -21.96 -24.73
C PHE A 55 6.63 -22.42 -23.79
N VAL A 56 6.18 -23.68 -23.92
CA VAL A 56 5.12 -24.23 -23.06
C VAL A 56 5.56 -24.29 -21.60
N ILE A 57 6.79 -24.79 -21.34
CA ILE A 57 7.32 -24.90 -19.98
C ILE A 57 7.35 -23.51 -19.30
N VAL A 58 7.93 -22.51 -19.96
CA VAL A 58 8.01 -21.15 -19.40
C VAL A 58 6.63 -20.53 -19.21
N SER A 59 5.69 -20.79 -20.12
CA SER A 59 4.30 -20.34 -19.96
C SER A 59 3.63 -20.93 -18.71
N VAL A 60 3.86 -22.20 -18.43
CA VAL A 60 3.33 -22.86 -17.21
C VAL A 60 3.96 -22.25 -15.95
N ILE A 61 5.27 -21.98 -15.95
CA ILE A 61 5.96 -21.35 -14.83
C ILE A 61 5.36 -19.96 -14.56
N LEU A 62 5.21 -19.11 -15.56
CA LEU A 62 4.59 -17.78 -15.43
C LEU A 62 3.16 -17.86 -14.85
N LEU A 63 2.36 -18.82 -15.31
CA LEU A 63 1.00 -19.01 -14.76
C LEU A 63 1.02 -19.43 -13.30
N LEU A 64 1.98 -20.27 -12.91
CA LEU A 64 2.16 -20.67 -11.51
C LEU A 64 2.59 -19.50 -10.63
N GLU A 65 3.51 -18.65 -11.10
CA GLU A 65 3.93 -17.43 -10.38
C GLU A 65 2.78 -16.48 -10.13
N VAL A 66 1.95 -16.21 -11.15
CA VAL A 66 0.75 -15.38 -11.00
C VAL A 66 -0.20 -15.99 -9.97
N LYS A 67 -0.44 -17.31 -10.02
CA LYS A 67 -1.29 -18.01 -9.03
C LYS A 67 -0.73 -17.89 -7.62
N ILE A 68 0.59 -18.08 -7.44
CA ILE A 68 1.25 -17.95 -6.13
C ILE A 68 1.09 -16.52 -5.61
N HIS A 69 1.36 -15.51 -6.45
CA HIS A 69 1.21 -14.10 -6.06
C HIS A 69 -0.21 -13.77 -5.62
N LEU A 70 -1.21 -14.24 -6.36
CA LEU A 70 -2.63 -14.07 -6.00
C LEU A 70 -2.99 -14.79 -4.70
N ALA A 71 -2.48 -16.00 -4.48
CA ALA A 71 -2.69 -16.76 -3.25
C ALA A 71 -2.09 -16.04 -2.03
N VAL A 72 -0.83 -15.58 -2.15
CA VAL A 72 -0.16 -14.79 -1.10
C VAL A 72 -0.94 -13.51 -0.81
N SER A 73 -1.38 -12.78 -1.84
CA SER A 73 -2.19 -11.57 -1.67
C SER A 73 -3.50 -11.84 -0.92
N ARG A 74 -4.21 -12.91 -1.26
CA ARG A 74 -5.45 -13.32 -0.56
C ARG A 74 -5.18 -13.69 0.90
N THR A 75 -4.09 -14.41 1.17
CA THR A 75 -3.70 -14.80 2.53
C THR A 75 -3.40 -13.57 3.38
N VAL A 76 -2.62 -12.62 2.85
CA VAL A 76 -2.31 -11.36 3.55
C VAL A 76 -3.58 -10.55 3.81
N LEU A 77 -4.48 -10.43 2.82
CA LEU A 77 -5.77 -9.75 3.00
C LEU A 77 -6.60 -10.40 4.11
N LYS A 78 -6.70 -11.73 4.11
CA LYS A 78 -7.44 -12.47 5.14
C LYS A 78 -6.84 -12.25 6.53
N GLN A 79 -5.51 -12.27 6.66
CA GLN A 79 -4.83 -11.99 7.92
C GLN A 79 -5.12 -10.57 8.42
N LEU A 80 -5.06 -9.55 7.55
CA LEU A 80 -5.37 -8.17 7.91
C LEU A 80 -6.81 -8.01 8.39
N MET A 81 -7.76 -8.64 7.70
CA MET A 81 -9.17 -8.63 8.11
C MET A 81 -9.39 -9.34 9.45
N ASN A 82 -8.78 -10.51 9.66
CA ASN A 82 -8.88 -11.21 10.94
C ASN A 82 -8.31 -10.38 12.09
N GLN A 83 -7.12 -9.78 11.91
CA GLN A 83 -6.51 -8.88 12.91
C GLN A 83 -7.40 -7.66 13.22
N GLN A 84 -8.10 -7.15 12.20
CA GLN A 84 -9.05 -6.06 12.40
C GLN A 84 -10.26 -6.52 13.22
N ILE A 85 -10.85 -7.66 12.86
CA ILE A 85 -12.01 -8.25 13.58
C ILE A 85 -11.62 -8.58 15.02
N GLU A 86 -10.48 -9.22 15.24
CA GLU A 86 -9.98 -9.54 16.59
C GLU A 86 -9.77 -8.30 17.45
N ARG A 87 -9.27 -7.22 16.84
CA ARG A 87 -8.95 -5.98 17.58
C ARG A 87 -10.16 -5.10 17.87
N TYR A 88 -11.11 -5.04 16.95
CA TYR A 88 -12.20 -4.06 16.99
C TYR A 88 -13.58 -4.69 17.00
N ASN A 89 -13.67 -6.00 16.85
CA ASN A 89 -14.92 -6.76 16.69
C ASN A 89 -15.82 -6.23 15.56
N LYS A 90 -15.18 -5.72 14.50
CA LYS A 90 -15.85 -5.12 13.31
C LYS A 90 -15.07 -5.43 12.05
N ASP A 91 -15.79 -5.73 10.99
CA ASP A 91 -15.25 -5.92 9.62
C ASP A 91 -15.04 -4.60 8.88
N VAL A 92 -15.75 -3.56 9.28
CA VAL A 92 -15.62 -2.20 8.76
C VAL A 92 -15.35 -1.24 9.90
N ILE A 93 -14.30 -0.42 9.76
CA ILE A 93 -13.91 0.58 10.74
C ILE A 93 -13.78 1.92 10.02
N TYR A 94 -14.31 2.96 10.65
CA TYR A 94 -14.07 4.35 10.26
C TYR A 94 -13.05 4.97 11.19
N PHE A 95 -12.18 5.80 10.63
CA PHE A 95 -11.17 6.53 11.39
C PHE A 95 -10.90 7.89 10.77
N ASP A 96 -10.51 8.82 11.62
CA ASP A 96 -10.05 10.14 11.22
C ASP A 96 -8.53 10.19 11.30
N LEU A 97 -7.90 10.88 10.35
CA LEU A 97 -6.46 11.10 10.31
C LEU A 97 -6.18 12.58 10.53
N TYR A 98 -5.39 12.84 11.54
CA TYR A 98 -5.02 14.20 11.99
C TYR A 98 -3.56 14.48 11.63
N PHE A 99 -3.33 15.66 11.09
CA PHE A 99 -1.99 16.17 10.76
C PHE A 99 -1.72 17.39 11.63
N ASP A 100 -0.81 17.26 12.59
CA ASP A 100 -0.27 18.35 13.39
C ASP A 100 1.03 18.90 12.76
N GLU A 101 1.69 19.85 13.39
CA GLU A 101 2.94 20.44 12.90
C GLU A 101 4.12 19.46 12.85
N ASP A 102 4.19 18.46 13.73
CA ASP A 102 5.33 17.54 13.89
C ASP A 102 4.98 16.06 13.75
N LYS A 103 3.67 15.73 13.68
CA LYS A 103 3.20 14.33 13.74
C LYS A 103 1.87 14.15 13.03
N LEU A 104 1.60 12.90 12.66
CA LEU A 104 0.26 12.44 12.28
C LEU A 104 -0.22 11.35 13.23
N TYR A 105 -1.51 11.27 13.45
CA TYR A 105 -2.13 10.19 14.23
C TYR A 105 -3.53 9.89 13.72
N SER A 106 -3.98 8.67 13.97
CA SER A 106 -5.33 8.24 13.60
C SER A 106 -6.18 8.03 14.85
N LYS A 107 -7.43 8.47 14.80
CA LYS A 107 -8.44 8.25 15.82
C LYS A 107 -9.53 7.35 15.26
N VAL A 108 -9.82 6.27 15.96
CA VAL A 108 -10.92 5.34 15.67
C VAL A 108 -11.99 5.55 16.73
N ASP A 109 -13.26 5.66 16.33
CA ASP A 109 -14.38 5.99 17.25
C ASP A 109 -14.48 5.10 18.49
N SER A 110 -14.02 3.85 18.39
CA SER A 110 -14.15 2.83 19.46
C SER A 110 -12.84 2.45 20.13
N SER A 111 -11.74 3.15 19.89
CA SER A 111 -10.42 2.76 20.40
C SER A 111 -9.60 3.96 20.86
N PRO A 112 -8.75 3.79 21.90
CA PRO A 112 -7.81 4.84 22.27
C PRO A 112 -6.92 5.21 21.07
N ASN A 113 -6.48 6.46 21.05
CA ASN A 113 -5.64 7.01 20.00
C ASN A 113 -4.46 6.08 19.68
N LYS A 114 -4.21 5.82 18.41
CA LYS A 114 -2.95 5.18 18.00
C LYS A 114 -1.78 6.08 18.36
N ALA A 115 -0.63 5.47 18.66
CA ALA A 115 0.58 6.22 18.89
C ALA A 115 0.86 7.16 17.71
N PRO A 116 1.17 8.43 17.96
CA PRO A 116 1.46 9.38 16.89
C PRO A 116 2.73 8.98 16.14
N ILE A 117 2.73 9.19 14.83
CA ILE A 117 3.91 9.01 13.98
C ILE A 117 4.51 10.39 13.78
N LYS A 118 5.71 10.64 14.30
CA LYS A 118 6.44 11.88 14.06
C LYS A 118 6.90 11.93 12.60
N TYR A 119 6.87 13.09 11.98
CA TYR A 119 7.27 13.22 10.57
C TYR A 119 8.71 12.83 10.30
N LYS A 120 9.64 13.07 11.23
CA LYS A 120 11.02 12.60 11.15
C LYS A 120 11.18 11.07 11.06
N ASP A 121 10.14 10.35 11.51
CA ASP A 121 10.09 8.89 11.47
C ASP A 121 9.40 8.36 10.20
N LEU A 122 8.87 9.25 9.35
CA LEU A 122 8.30 8.85 8.07
C LEU A 122 9.42 8.50 7.09
N LYS A 123 9.28 7.33 6.49
CA LYS A 123 10.19 6.83 5.46
C LYS A 123 9.83 7.37 4.08
N LYS A 124 8.55 7.38 3.76
CA LYS A 124 8.02 7.83 2.48
C LYS A 124 6.50 7.93 2.49
N ILE A 125 5.98 8.71 1.56
CA ILE A 125 4.58 8.81 1.24
C ILE A 125 4.38 8.26 -0.18
N ASN A 126 3.38 7.40 -0.38
CA ASN A 126 3.00 6.91 -1.70
C ASN A 126 1.57 7.38 -1.99
N GLU A 127 1.39 8.00 -3.13
CA GLU A 127 0.08 8.43 -3.63
C GLU A 127 -0.32 7.54 -4.81
N THR A 128 -1.52 6.99 -4.76
CA THR A 128 -2.19 6.32 -5.87
C THR A 128 -3.34 7.18 -6.39
N ASN A 129 -4.12 6.68 -7.33
CA ASN A 129 -5.32 7.39 -7.79
C ASN A 129 -6.33 7.63 -6.67
N ASP A 130 -6.46 6.67 -5.74
CA ASP A 130 -7.52 6.67 -4.72
C ASP A 130 -7.04 6.99 -3.30
N ILE A 131 -5.76 6.76 -3.01
CA ILE A 131 -5.26 6.68 -1.63
C ILE A 131 -3.90 7.39 -1.49
N VAL A 132 -3.72 8.11 -0.39
CA VAL A 132 -2.41 8.56 0.08
C VAL A 132 -1.98 7.70 1.25
N PHE A 133 -0.83 7.06 1.15
CA PHE A 133 -0.33 6.04 2.07
C PHE A 133 0.99 6.47 2.70
N PHE A 134 1.05 6.43 4.03
CA PHE A 134 2.20 6.84 4.85
C PHE A 134 2.90 5.60 5.41
N LEU A 135 4.21 5.53 5.23
CA LEU A 135 5.06 4.47 5.77
C LEU A 135 6.13 5.07 6.67
N SER A 136 6.21 4.61 7.91
CA SER A 136 7.27 4.99 8.85
C SER A 136 8.48 4.06 8.74
N ASN A 137 9.62 4.51 9.28
CA ASN A 137 10.85 3.71 9.42
C ASN A 137 10.64 2.48 10.32
N ALA A 138 9.80 2.58 11.34
CA ALA A 138 9.43 1.49 12.22
C ALA A 138 8.40 0.51 11.62
N GLY A 139 8.01 0.72 10.34
CA GLY A 139 7.05 -0.15 9.65
C GLY A 139 5.58 0.16 9.94
N PHE A 140 5.26 1.19 10.74
CA PHE A 140 3.89 1.65 10.92
C PHE A 140 3.34 2.18 9.61
N LYS A 141 2.07 1.89 9.37
CA LYS A 141 1.38 2.21 8.12
C LYS A 141 0.05 2.88 8.46
N THR A 142 -0.25 3.97 7.76
CA THR A 142 -1.57 4.60 7.78
C THR A 142 -1.85 5.20 6.41
N TYR A 143 -3.09 5.56 6.16
CA TYR A 143 -3.51 6.10 4.86
C TYR A 143 -4.76 6.96 5.02
N PHE A 144 -5.08 7.71 3.97
CA PHE A 144 -6.43 8.25 3.78
C PHE A 144 -6.89 8.05 2.34
N GLU A 145 -8.21 7.99 2.15
CA GLU A 145 -8.84 7.96 0.83
C GLU A 145 -8.92 9.37 0.28
N LYS A 146 -8.43 9.60 -0.94
CA LYS A 146 -8.39 10.95 -1.57
C LYS A 146 -9.78 11.60 -1.70
N LYS A 147 -10.84 10.80 -1.86
CA LYS A 147 -12.23 11.30 -1.87
C LYS A 147 -12.66 12.01 -0.59
N ASN A 148 -11.94 11.79 0.53
CA ASN A 148 -12.23 12.36 1.84
C ASN A 148 -11.42 13.64 2.13
N ALA A 149 -10.62 14.12 1.16
CA ALA A 149 -9.86 15.37 1.21
C ALA A 149 -10.09 16.17 -0.07
N SER A 150 -10.02 17.48 0.00
CA SER A 150 -10.03 18.30 -1.20
C SER A 150 -8.70 18.22 -1.96
N ASN A 151 -8.70 18.55 -3.25
CA ASN A 151 -7.45 18.62 -4.01
C ASN A 151 -6.50 19.68 -3.42
N GLU A 152 -7.04 20.79 -2.94
CA GLU A 152 -6.25 21.85 -2.28
C GLU A 152 -5.57 21.33 -1.00
N ASP A 153 -6.27 20.51 -0.21
CA ASP A 153 -5.69 19.89 0.99
C ASP A 153 -4.57 18.92 0.65
N ILE A 154 -4.72 18.14 -0.42
CA ILE A 154 -3.68 17.20 -0.89
C ILE A 154 -2.45 17.98 -1.38
N GLU A 155 -2.64 19.06 -2.14
CA GLU A 155 -1.55 19.93 -2.60
C GLU A 155 -0.85 20.64 -1.43
N ARG A 156 -1.63 21.11 -0.44
CA ARG A 156 -1.09 21.69 0.79
C ARG A 156 -0.23 20.69 1.57
N LEU A 157 -0.70 19.46 1.73
CA LEU A 157 0.08 18.38 2.36
C LEU A 157 1.34 18.06 1.56
N HIS A 158 1.24 18.00 0.24
CA HIS A 158 2.39 17.77 -0.62
C HIS A 158 3.46 18.85 -0.42
N ALA A 159 3.08 20.13 -0.50
CA ALA A 159 3.99 21.24 -0.25
C ALA A 159 4.57 21.26 1.16
N PHE A 160 3.79 20.83 2.16
CA PHE A 160 4.23 20.71 3.55
C PHE A 160 5.31 19.63 3.70
N PHE A 161 5.11 18.43 3.15
CA PHE A 161 6.06 17.33 3.26
C PHE A 161 7.30 17.52 2.37
N ASP A 162 7.18 18.22 1.26
CA ASP A 162 8.31 18.60 0.42
C ASP A 162 9.29 19.51 1.18
N LYS A 163 8.79 20.50 1.92
CA LYS A 163 9.61 21.36 2.80
C LYS A 163 10.35 20.58 3.90
N GLN A 164 9.82 19.41 4.28
CA GLN A 164 10.44 18.54 5.28
C GLN A 164 11.36 17.47 4.67
N ASN A 165 11.60 17.51 3.35
CA ASN A 165 12.39 16.52 2.61
C ASN A 165 11.88 15.08 2.77
N ILE A 166 10.57 14.87 2.93
CA ILE A 166 9.96 13.55 3.01
C ILE A 166 9.56 13.11 1.61
N PRO A 167 10.09 11.98 1.08
CA PRO A 167 9.82 11.53 -0.27
C PRO A 167 8.33 11.26 -0.49
N TRP A 168 7.71 12.00 -1.39
CA TRP A 168 6.34 11.78 -1.86
C TRP A 168 6.39 11.24 -3.29
N ARG A 169 5.88 10.01 -3.49
CA ARG A 169 5.92 9.31 -4.78
C ARG A 169 4.52 9.07 -5.29
N LYS A 170 4.24 9.54 -6.49
CA LYS A 170 3.03 9.16 -7.23
C LYS A 170 3.25 7.78 -7.86
N SER A 171 2.35 6.86 -7.58
CA SER A 171 2.34 5.51 -8.16
C SER A 171 1.19 5.39 -9.14
N ILE A 172 1.46 4.89 -10.33
CA ILE A 172 0.46 4.67 -11.39
C ILE A 172 -0.22 3.29 -11.20
N LEU A 173 -0.52 2.92 -9.96
CA LEU A 173 -1.23 1.67 -9.68
C LEU A 173 -2.73 1.90 -9.52
#